data_61a7cbc38669220446007c98debc3f1c
#
_entry.id   61a7cbc38669220446007c98debc3f1c
#
_cell.length_a   1.000
_cell.length_b   1.000
_cell.length_c   1.000
_cell.angle_alpha   90.00
_cell.angle_beta   90.00
_cell.angle_gamma   90.00
#
_symmetry.space_group_name_H-M   'P 1'
#
loop_
_entity.id
_entity.type
_entity.pdbx_description
1 polymer ?
#
loop_
_entity_poly.entity_id
_entity_poly.type
_entity_poly.pdbx_seq_one_letter_code
_entity_poly.pdbx_strand_id
1 'polypeptide(L)'
;KLFGFYLIADYSFFLMLSFAVLLGAESIVDLLIYSALHELGHLSMLLICGGRPDSLRLSYYGLALKYSTQLSKIKECFVLLAGPLVNLVLYLLFKNEMNLLLFVLNMLPVYPIDFGRVISLFSYRLSKVLGCITLVLLIALAVYMLIVYKSFSLIFIVCYLIIYSFNY
;
A
#
# COMPACT_ATOMS: atom_id res chain seq x y z
N LYS A 1 21.10 -9.65 -9.53
CA LYS A 1 19.92 -10.38 -10.04
C LYS A 1 19.70 -11.56 -9.12
N LEU A 2 18.72 -11.51 -8.25
CA LEU A 2 18.28 -12.66 -7.46
C LEU A 2 17.00 -13.21 -8.13
N PHE A 3 16.95 -14.52 -8.37
CA PHE A 3 15.77 -15.20 -8.95
C PHE A 3 15.22 -14.62 -10.26
N GLY A 4 16.05 -13.93 -11.06
CA GLY A 4 15.66 -13.42 -12.39
C GLY A 4 15.08 -11.99 -12.40
N PHE A 5 14.88 -11.34 -11.27
CA PHE A 5 14.44 -9.94 -11.15
C PHE A 5 15.46 -9.06 -10.43
N TYR A 6 15.32 -7.75 -10.53
CA TYR A 6 16.21 -6.79 -9.88
C TYR A 6 15.69 -6.44 -8.49
N LEU A 7 16.54 -6.64 -7.47
CA LEU A 7 16.30 -6.05 -6.15
C LEU A 7 17.06 -4.71 -6.12
N ILE A 8 16.32 -3.61 -5.95
CA ILE A 8 16.85 -2.25 -5.92
C ILE A 8 16.58 -1.69 -4.53
N ALA A 9 17.63 -1.35 -3.80
CA ALA A 9 17.50 -0.64 -2.53
C ALA A 9 18.02 0.80 -2.71
N ASP A 10 17.10 1.77 -2.51
CA ASP A 10 17.45 3.18 -2.60
C ASP A 10 18.14 3.64 -1.31
N TYR A 11 19.05 4.61 -1.40
CA TYR A 11 19.68 5.22 -0.21
C TYR A 11 18.65 5.80 0.77
N SER A 12 17.53 6.27 0.28
CA SER A 12 16.42 6.80 1.07
C SER A 12 15.85 5.79 2.07
N PHE A 13 15.84 4.50 1.72
CA PHE A 13 15.41 3.42 2.62
C PHE A 13 16.35 3.29 3.82
N PHE A 14 17.65 3.24 3.58
CA PHE A 14 18.65 3.12 4.65
C PHE A 14 18.67 4.36 5.55
N LEU A 15 18.50 5.55 4.96
CA LEU A 15 18.42 6.80 5.71
C LEU A 15 17.19 6.81 6.62
N MET A 16 16.02 6.42 6.10
CA MET A 16 14.79 6.32 6.90
C MET A 16 14.93 5.28 8.02
N LEU A 17 15.49 4.10 7.71
CA LEU A 17 15.70 3.05 8.69
C LEU A 17 16.65 3.51 9.81
N SER A 18 17.76 4.16 9.45
CA SER A 18 18.71 4.72 10.42
C SER A 18 18.04 5.75 11.32
N PHE A 19 17.20 6.62 10.76
CA PHE A 19 16.48 7.64 11.52
C PHE A 19 15.44 7.00 12.46
N ALA A 20 14.73 5.97 11.99
CA ALA A 20 13.79 5.20 12.81
C ALA A 20 14.46 4.56 14.04
N VAL A 21 15.61 3.92 13.82
CA VAL A 21 16.40 3.29 14.89
C VAL A 21 16.94 4.33 15.87
N LEU A 22 17.49 5.45 15.38
CA LEU A 22 18.01 6.54 16.22
C LEU A 22 16.94 7.19 17.12
N LEU A 23 15.71 7.29 16.63
CA LEU A 23 14.58 7.85 17.37
C LEU A 23 13.88 6.82 18.28
N GLY A 24 14.31 5.55 18.28
CA GLY A 24 13.65 4.48 19.01
C GLY A 24 12.21 4.21 18.53
N ALA A 25 11.93 4.50 17.27
CA ALA A 25 10.60 4.38 16.71
C ALA A 25 10.32 2.92 16.26
N GLU A 26 10.12 2.03 17.23
CA GLU A 26 9.81 0.61 16.99
C GLU A 26 8.61 0.44 16.04
N SER A 27 7.60 1.31 16.15
CA SER A 27 6.43 1.29 15.28
C SER A 27 6.76 1.49 13.79
N ILE A 28 7.85 2.17 13.45
CA ILE A 28 8.27 2.34 12.03
C ILE A 28 8.90 1.05 11.53
N VAL A 29 9.67 0.36 12.37
CA VAL A 29 10.26 -0.94 12.00
C VAL A 29 9.16 -1.98 11.77
N ASP A 30 8.17 -2.03 12.66
CA ASP A 30 7.00 -2.89 12.51
C ASP A 30 6.24 -2.59 11.21
N LEU A 31 6.00 -1.32 10.94
CA LEU A 31 5.34 -0.88 9.70
C LEU A 31 6.10 -1.35 8.45
N LEU A 32 7.43 -1.26 8.46
CA LEU A 32 8.26 -1.73 7.34
C LEU A 32 8.19 -3.25 7.17
N ILE A 33 8.22 -4.01 8.27
CA ILE A 33 8.11 -5.47 8.23
C ILE A 33 6.74 -5.88 7.66
N TYR A 34 5.65 -5.30 8.17
CA TYR A 34 4.31 -5.65 7.68
C TYR A 34 4.03 -5.16 6.27
N SER A 35 4.60 -4.02 5.87
CA SER A 35 4.59 -3.56 4.48
C SER A 35 5.37 -4.52 3.57
N ALA A 36 6.51 -5.04 4.02
CA ALA A 36 7.27 -6.02 3.26
C ALA A 36 6.50 -7.33 3.09
N LEU A 37 5.83 -7.81 4.15
CA LEU A 37 4.98 -9.01 4.09
C LEU A 37 3.78 -8.81 3.15
N HIS A 38 3.19 -7.63 3.14
CA HIS A 38 2.15 -7.23 2.19
C HIS A 38 2.62 -7.36 0.74
N GLU A 39 3.78 -6.79 0.40
CA GLU A 39 4.35 -6.87 -0.95
C GLU A 39 4.76 -8.31 -1.34
N LEU A 40 5.21 -9.11 -0.37
CA LEU A 40 5.43 -10.53 -0.58
C LEU A 40 4.13 -11.29 -0.90
N GLY A 41 3.00 -10.83 -0.37
CA GLY A 41 1.67 -11.33 -0.75
C GLY A 41 1.40 -11.12 -2.24
N HIS A 42 1.60 -9.90 -2.74
CA HIS A 42 1.46 -9.59 -4.17
C HIS A 42 2.43 -10.42 -5.03
N LEU A 43 3.70 -10.49 -4.62
CA LEU A 43 4.73 -11.26 -5.33
C LEU A 43 4.38 -12.75 -5.41
N SER A 44 3.94 -13.35 -4.30
CA SER A 44 3.58 -14.77 -4.25
C SER A 44 2.42 -15.07 -5.19
N MET A 45 1.37 -14.25 -5.15
CA MET A 45 0.21 -14.41 -6.02
C MET A 45 0.56 -14.14 -7.50
N LEU A 46 1.43 -13.17 -7.79
CA LEU A 46 1.93 -12.90 -9.15
C LEU A 46 2.59 -14.14 -9.73
N LEU A 47 3.48 -14.79 -8.97
CA LEU A 47 4.16 -16.02 -9.40
C LEU A 47 3.18 -17.18 -9.60
N ILE A 48 2.20 -17.35 -8.70
CA ILE A 48 1.14 -18.37 -8.82
C ILE A 48 0.31 -18.13 -10.11
N CYS A 49 0.02 -16.87 -10.43
CA CYS A 49 -0.71 -16.51 -11.65
C CYS A 49 0.12 -16.66 -12.93
N GLY A 50 1.41 -17.02 -12.83
CA GLY A 50 2.34 -17.18 -13.94
C GLY A 50 2.96 -15.87 -14.42
N GLY A 51 2.85 -14.80 -13.62
CA GLY A 51 3.50 -13.52 -13.87
C GLY A 51 4.99 -13.56 -13.51
N ARG A 52 5.74 -12.58 -14.03
CA ARG A 52 7.17 -12.42 -13.73
C ARG A 52 7.41 -11.03 -13.15
N PRO A 53 8.03 -10.93 -11.97
CA PRO A 53 8.42 -9.64 -11.41
C PRO A 53 9.60 -9.07 -12.22
N ASP A 54 9.57 -7.79 -12.52
CA ASP A 54 10.70 -7.08 -13.15
C ASP A 54 11.66 -6.56 -12.09
N SER A 55 11.13 -5.93 -11.05
CA SER A 55 11.93 -5.40 -9.95
C SER A 55 11.13 -5.30 -8.65
N LEU A 56 11.85 -5.48 -7.56
CA LEU A 56 11.40 -5.18 -6.21
C LEU A 56 12.22 -4.01 -5.71
N ARG A 57 11.59 -2.89 -5.41
CA ARG A 57 12.25 -1.66 -5.02
C ARG A 57 11.97 -1.32 -3.57
N LEU A 58 13.06 -1.17 -2.79
CA LEU A 58 13.03 -0.68 -1.41
C LEU A 58 13.33 0.82 -1.43
N SER A 59 12.41 1.65 -0.94
CA SER A 59 12.58 3.09 -0.84
C SER A 59 11.98 3.63 0.46
N TYR A 60 12.07 4.94 0.71
CA TYR A 60 11.55 5.57 1.93
C TYR A 60 10.04 5.35 2.15
N TYR A 61 9.28 5.07 1.09
CA TYR A 61 7.85 4.73 1.17
C TYR A 61 7.57 3.23 1.33
N GLY A 62 8.61 2.41 1.55
CA GLY A 62 8.49 0.96 1.72
C GLY A 62 8.96 0.15 0.53
N LEU A 63 8.40 -1.03 0.38
CA LEU A 63 8.68 -1.96 -0.70
C LEU A 63 7.68 -1.70 -1.85
N ALA A 64 8.12 -1.80 -3.09
CA ALA A 64 7.25 -1.67 -4.26
C ALA A 64 7.60 -2.74 -5.31
N LEU A 65 6.61 -3.54 -5.67
CA LEU A 65 6.71 -4.56 -6.70
C LEU A 65 6.35 -3.96 -8.07
N LYS A 66 7.25 -4.13 -9.05
CA LYS A 66 6.97 -3.79 -10.45
C LYS A 66 6.99 -5.06 -11.29
N TYR A 67 6.00 -5.19 -12.17
CA TYR A 67 5.89 -6.25 -13.17
C TYR A 67 5.28 -5.70 -14.46
N SER A 68 5.76 -6.20 -15.60
CA SER A 68 5.26 -5.84 -16.95
C SER A 68 4.42 -6.96 -17.57
N THR A 69 4.28 -8.09 -16.88
CA THR A 69 3.50 -9.21 -17.39
C THR A 69 2.03 -8.84 -17.52
N GLN A 70 1.49 -8.91 -18.72
CA GLN A 70 0.05 -8.71 -18.95
C GLN A 70 -0.72 -9.92 -18.40
N LEU A 71 -1.45 -9.71 -17.32
CA LEU A 71 -2.34 -10.69 -16.72
C LEU A 71 -3.78 -10.45 -17.19
N SER A 72 -4.62 -11.50 -17.14
CA SER A 72 -6.06 -11.29 -17.26
C SER A 72 -6.58 -10.48 -16.09
N LYS A 73 -7.66 -9.70 -16.27
CA LYS A 73 -8.25 -8.86 -15.20
C LYS A 73 -8.52 -9.63 -13.91
N ILE A 74 -8.97 -10.87 -14.03
CA ILE A 74 -9.26 -11.72 -12.86
C ILE A 74 -7.96 -12.07 -12.11
N LYS A 75 -6.92 -12.49 -12.83
CA LYS A 75 -5.61 -12.79 -12.21
C LYS A 75 -5.01 -11.55 -11.56
N GLU A 76 -5.10 -10.40 -12.23
CA GLU A 76 -4.60 -9.13 -11.69
C GLU A 76 -5.37 -8.70 -10.43
N CYS A 77 -6.68 -8.95 -10.38
CA CYS A 77 -7.50 -8.76 -9.19
C CYS A 77 -6.97 -9.60 -8.01
N PHE A 78 -6.68 -10.90 -8.23
CA PHE A 78 -6.11 -11.75 -7.18
C PHE A 78 -4.74 -11.27 -6.73
N VAL A 79 -3.89 -10.83 -7.65
CA VAL A 79 -2.58 -10.26 -7.31
C VAL A 79 -2.75 -9.03 -6.41
N LEU A 80 -3.62 -8.09 -6.80
CA LEU A 80 -3.84 -6.86 -6.04
C LEU A 80 -4.47 -7.09 -4.66
N LEU A 81 -5.35 -8.09 -4.52
CA LEU A 81 -5.97 -8.39 -3.23
C LEU A 81 -5.06 -9.21 -2.30
N ALA A 82 -4.05 -9.89 -2.83
CA ALA A 82 -3.19 -10.77 -2.02
C ALA A 82 -2.42 -10.01 -0.93
N GLY A 83 -1.92 -8.80 -1.20
CA GLY A 83 -1.24 -7.97 -0.21
C GLY A 83 -2.12 -7.64 0.99
N PRO A 84 -3.28 -6.97 0.78
CA PRO A 84 -4.23 -6.71 1.86
C PRO A 84 -4.65 -7.96 2.62
N LEU A 85 -4.91 -9.08 1.92
CA LEU A 85 -5.29 -10.34 2.57
C LEU A 85 -4.20 -10.89 3.48
N VAL A 86 -2.92 -10.76 3.13
CA VAL A 86 -1.81 -11.13 4.03
C VAL A 86 -1.89 -10.32 5.33
N ASN A 87 -2.08 -9.00 5.25
CA ASN A 87 -2.22 -8.17 6.45
C ASN A 87 -3.44 -8.57 7.29
N LEU A 88 -4.58 -8.90 6.65
CA LEU A 88 -5.75 -9.39 7.37
C LEU A 88 -5.47 -10.69 8.11
N VAL A 89 -4.81 -11.66 7.47
CA VAL A 89 -4.43 -12.92 8.09
C VAL A 89 -3.48 -12.70 9.27
N LEU A 90 -2.46 -11.85 9.10
CA LEU A 90 -1.53 -11.50 10.17
C LEU A 90 -2.25 -10.81 11.35
N TYR A 91 -3.21 -9.92 11.07
CA TYR A 91 -4.04 -9.34 12.13
C TYR A 91 -4.85 -10.40 12.88
N LEU A 92 -5.48 -11.33 12.17
CA LEU A 92 -6.28 -12.39 12.81
C LEU A 92 -5.43 -13.32 13.70
N LEU A 93 -4.19 -13.60 13.29
CA LEU A 93 -3.26 -14.48 14.02
C LEU A 93 -2.60 -13.77 15.22
N PHE A 94 -2.12 -12.56 15.01
CA PHE A 94 -1.27 -11.86 15.99
C PHE A 94 -1.96 -10.69 16.70
N LYS A 95 -3.17 -10.30 16.24
CA LYS A 95 -3.95 -9.17 16.78
C LYS A 95 -3.20 -7.83 16.77
N ASN A 96 -2.24 -7.69 15.87
CA ASN A 96 -1.45 -6.47 15.73
C ASN A 96 -2.23 -5.42 14.94
N GLU A 97 -2.52 -4.28 15.56
CA GLU A 97 -3.34 -3.19 14.99
C GLU A 97 -2.73 -2.55 13.74
N MET A 98 -1.38 -2.59 13.57
CA MET A 98 -0.73 -2.12 12.35
C MET A 98 -1.14 -2.91 11.12
N ASN A 99 -1.31 -4.23 11.25
CA ASN A 99 -1.79 -5.06 10.16
C ASN A 99 -3.25 -4.75 9.80
N LEU A 100 -4.09 -4.48 10.80
CA LEU A 100 -5.47 -4.04 10.55
C LEU A 100 -5.48 -2.68 9.83
N LEU A 101 -4.66 -1.74 10.29
CA LEU A 101 -4.52 -0.42 9.65
C LEU A 101 -4.08 -0.55 8.19
N LEU A 102 -3.04 -1.34 7.91
CA LEU A 102 -2.56 -1.59 6.54
C LEU A 102 -3.64 -2.24 5.67
N PHE A 103 -4.37 -3.23 6.21
CA PHE A 103 -5.49 -3.84 5.52
C PHE A 103 -6.57 -2.81 5.16
N VAL A 104 -7.05 -2.03 6.15
CA VAL A 104 -8.12 -1.04 5.96
C VAL A 104 -7.70 0.03 4.96
N LEU A 105 -6.46 0.56 5.08
CA LEU A 105 -5.93 1.56 4.15
C LEU A 105 -5.87 1.02 2.72
N ASN A 106 -5.41 -0.23 2.53
CA ASN A 106 -5.31 -0.82 1.20
C ASN A 106 -6.65 -1.30 0.62
N MET A 107 -7.71 -1.34 1.45
CA MET A 107 -9.09 -1.59 1.01
C MET A 107 -9.87 -0.30 0.71
N LEU A 108 -9.25 0.88 0.76
CA LEU A 108 -9.91 2.11 0.35
C LEU A 108 -10.07 2.15 -1.19
N PRO A 109 -11.25 2.53 -1.70
CA PRO A 109 -11.52 2.58 -3.14
C PRO A 109 -10.95 3.86 -3.81
N VAL A 110 -9.68 4.16 -3.53
CA VAL A 110 -8.95 5.34 -4.04
C VAL A 110 -7.73 4.88 -4.83
N TYR A 111 -7.60 5.28 -6.08
CA TYR A 111 -6.35 5.10 -6.80
C TYR A 111 -5.26 6.01 -6.20
N PRO A 112 -4.02 5.54 -5.97
CA PRO A 112 -3.36 4.31 -6.46
C PRO A 112 -3.39 3.09 -5.51
N ILE A 113 -4.23 3.10 -4.47
CA ILE A 113 -4.35 2.03 -3.48
C ILE A 113 -4.84 0.74 -4.16
N ASP A 114 -4.50 -0.44 -3.59
CA ASP A 114 -4.74 -1.73 -4.23
C ASP A 114 -6.20 -1.96 -4.60
N PHE A 115 -7.14 -1.72 -3.67
CA PHE A 115 -8.56 -1.89 -3.97
C PHE A 115 -9.07 -0.86 -4.97
N GLY A 116 -8.58 0.38 -4.95
CA GLY A 116 -8.87 1.38 -5.98
C GLY A 116 -8.40 0.92 -7.37
N ARG A 117 -7.24 0.26 -7.45
CA ARG A 117 -6.73 -0.37 -8.69
C ARG A 117 -7.62 -1.54 -9.12
N VAL A 118 -8.05 -2.40 -8.20
CA VAL A 118 -9.00 -3.49 -8.51
C VAL A 118 -10.26 -2.94 -9.16
N ILE A 119 -10.87 -1.91 -8.60
CA ILE A 119 -12.07 -1.29 -9.18
C ILE A 119 -11.78 -0.73 -10.57
N SER A 120 -10.62 -0.11 -10.77
CA SER A 120 -10.22 0.49 -12.05
C SER A 120 -10.07 -0.55 -13.18
N LEU A 121 -9.71 -1.81 -12.87
CA LEU A 121 -9.65 -2.91 -13.84
C LEU A 121 -11.00 -3.19 -14.50
N PHE A 122 -12.09 -2.99 -13.76
CA PHE A 122 -13.44 -3.26 -14.24
C PHE A 122 -14.14 -2.00 -14.77
N SER A 123 -13.99 -0.88 -14.08
CA SER A 123 -14.58 0.39 -14.48
C SER A 123 -13.79 1.58 -13.96
N TYR A 124 -13.13 2.28 -14.87
CA TYR A 124 -12.42 3.52 -14.55
C TYR A 124 -13.33 4.61 -13.97
N ARG A 125 -14.56 4.75 -14.54
CA ARG A 125 -15.54 5.74 -14.07
C ARG A 125 -15.95 5.46 -12.62
N LEU A 126 -16.24 4.19 -12.31
CA LEU A 126 -16.63 3.78 -10.96
C LEU A 126 -15.49 4.03 -9.95
N SER A 127 -14.26 3.67 -10.30
CA SER A 127 -13.07 3.93 -9.48
C SER A 127 -12.92 5.43 -9.18
N LYS A 128 -13.11 6.29 -10.18
CA LYS A 128 -13.01 7.74 -10.02
C LYS A 128 -14.11 8.31 -9.11
N VAL A 129 -15.36 7.88 -9.29
CA VAL A 129 -16.48 8.33 -8.44
C VAL A 129 -16.30 7.89 -7.00
N LEU A 130 -16.03 6.60 -6.77
CA LEU A 130 -15.79 6.07 -5.42
C LEU A 130 -14.57 6.71 -4.77
N GLY A 131 -13.51 6.92 -5.55
CA GLY A 131 -12.31 7.63 -5.08
C GLY A 131 -12.60 9.04 -4.61
N CYS A 132 -13.37 9.82 -5.39
CA CYS A 132 -13.78 11.18 -4.98
C CYS A 132 -14.62 11.17 -3.69
N ILE A 133 -15.60 10.26 -3.59
CA ILE A 133 -16.43 10.15 -2.38
C ILE A 133 -15.56 9.82 -1.16
N THR A 134 -14.66 8.85 -1.30
CA THR A 134 -13.77 8.43 -0.22
C THR A 134 -12.81 9.54 0.18
N LEU A 135 -12.26 10.29 -0.77
CA LEU A 135 -11.40 11.44 -0.47
C LEU A 135 -12.14 12.53 0.30
N VAL A 136 -13.38 12.84 -0.07
CA VAL A 136 -14.22 13.82 0.67
C VAL A 136 -14.45 13.32 2.12
N LEU A 137 -14.77 12.05 2.32
CA LEU A 137 -14.94 11.48 3.65
C LEU A 137 -13.63 11.50 4.47
N LEU A 138 -12.50 11.20 3.84
CA LEU A 138 -11.19 11.26 4.50
C LEU A 138 -10.80 12.69 4.86
N ILE A 139 -11.10 13.68 4.01
CA ILE A 139 -10.88 15.10 4.32
C ILE A 139 -11.73 15.51 5.54
N ALA A 140 -13.02 15.16 5.56
CA ALA A 140 -13.89 15.44 6.69
C ALA A 140 -13.38 14.80 7.99
N LEU A 141 -12.93 13.55 7.92
CA LEU A 141 -12.33 12.84 9.05
C LEU A 141 -11.02 13.49 9.50
N ALA A 142 -10.16 13.92 8.55
CA ALA A 142 -8.91 14.60 8.86
C ALA A 142 -9.13 15.94 9.57
N VAL A 143 -10.11 16.71 9.13
CA VAL A 143 -10.50 17.96 9.79
C VAL A 143 -11.06 17.68 11.21
N TYR A 144 -11.90 16.67 11.36
CA TYR A 144 -12.40 16.25 12.67
C TYR A 144 -11.25 15.85 13.62
N MET A 145 -10.31 15.00 13.16
CA MET A 145 -9.15 14.60 13.94
C MET A 145 -8.24 15.77 14.30
N LEU A 146 -8.10 16.74 13.41
CA LEU A 146 -7.34 17.97 13.68
C LEU A 146 -7.98 18.80 14.79
N ILE A 147 -9.30 19.01 14.74
CA ILE A 147 -10.03 19.86 15.70
C ILE A 147 -10.07 19.19 17.08
N VAL A 148 -10.43 17.89 17.14
CA VAL A 148 -10.68 17.18 18.40
C VAL A 148 -9.39 16.69 19.03
N TYR A 149 -8.51 16.07 18.26
CA TYR A 149 -7.31 15.39 18.77
C TYR A 149 -6.01 16.14 18.46
N LYS A 150 -6.07 17.28 17.75
CA LYS A 150 -4.89 18.06 17.28
C LYS A 150 -3.87 17.20 16.52
N SER A 151 -4.35 16.13 15.84
CA SER A 151 -3.52 15.18 15.10
C SER A 151 -3.44 15.57 13.64
N PHE A 152 -2.23 15.72 13.12
CA PHE A 152 -1.96 16.07 11.72
C PHE A 152 -1.72 14.85 10.82
N SER A 153 -1.59 13.65 11.40
CA SER A 153 -1.17 12.45 10.66
C SER A 153 -2.06 12.13 9.47
N LEU A 154 -3.38 12.22 9.64
CA LEU A 154 -4.33 11.90 8.58
C LEU A 154 -4.30 12.93 7.43
N ILE A 155 -3.96 14.18 7.72
CA ILE A 155 -3.83 15.26 6.71
C ILE A 155 -2.72 14.89 5.71
N PHE A 156 -1.57 14.41 6.17
CA PHE A 156 -0.47 14.02 5.29
C PHE A 156 -0.88 12.89 4.35
N ILE A 157 -1.61 11.89 4.86
CA ILE A 157 -2.13 10.77 4.04
C ILE A 157 -3.10 11.29 2.99
N VAL A 158 -4.03 12.16 3.38
CA VAL A 158 -5.02 12.74 2.47
C VAL A 158 -4.35 13.60 1.40
N CYS A 159 -3.41 14.46 1.76
CA CYS A 159 -2.65 15.26 0.80
C CYS A 159 -1.90 14.39 -0.21
N TYR A 160 -1.25 13.32 0.26
CA TYR A 160 -0.59 12.36 -0.62
C TYR A 160 -1.56 11.72 -1.62
N LEU A 161 -2.71 11.26 -1.14
CA LEU A 161 -3.73 10.63 -2.00
C LEU A 161 -4.32 11.59 -3.01
N ILE A 162 -4.54 12.85 -2.62
CA ILE A 162 -5.03 13.90 -3.53
C ILE A 162 -4.02 14.13 -4.65
N ILE A 163 -2.75 14.37 -4.32
CA ILE A 163 -1.70 14.64 -5.31
C ILE A 163 -1.61 13.46 -6.31
N TYR A 164 -1.66 12.24 -5.82
CA TYR A 164 -1.56 11.05 -6.68
C TYR A 164 -2.82 10.81 -7.52
N SER A 165 -4.01 11.05 -6.95
CA SER A 165 -5.29 10.84 -7.65
C SER A 165 -5.53 11.86 -8.78
N PHE A 166 -4.98 13.07 -8.68
CA PHE A 166 -5.11 14.09 -9.73
C PHE A 166 -4.07 13.96 -10.85
N ASN A 167 -2.98 13.26 -10.63
CA ASN A 167 -1.95 13.02 -11.64
C ASN A 167 -2.25 11.81 -12.55
N TYR A 168 -3.35 11.12 -12.32
CA TYR A 168 -3.84 9.98 -13.09
C TYR A 168 -5.14 10.31 -13.82
#